data_854e69eaaf458fd7546ab9ed80089a07
#
_entry.id   854e69eaaf458fd7546ab9ed80089a07
#
_cell.length_a   1.000
_cell.length_b   1.000
_cell.length_c   1.000
_cell.angle_alpha   90.00
_cell.angle_beta   90.00
_cell.angle_gamma   90.00
#
_symmetry.space_group_name_H-M   'P 1'
#
loop_
_entity.id
_entity.type
_entity.pdbx_description
1 polymer ?
#
loop_
_entity_poly.entity_id
_entity_poly.type
_entity_poly.pdbx_seq_one_letter_code
_entity_poly.pdbx_strand_id
1 'polypeptide(L)'
;MNVKKFDATHIKTLRQPMTKYRYTLLEDTTHIETQPTQIRFGFSLAEVLITLGIIGIVAAMTIPNLMAKYQKRSNALRWRKAYATITQAVKLMQEDETPIPSSRDFSTQDDYEYALATLFSKHMKTSAVCHSHKYVEEGCAPKAYPMYSFDGRKMSNDLGEWGGGASCLSLLSGGLMCLDANIILFDVNGYSKPNKRGEDIFFAILDTENYVVRPTKGYKEGWGPADDVLVSLTKGDGSCNKTDNGNGCSYFYIHNLP
;
A
#
# COMPACT_ATOMS: atom_id res chain seq x y z
N MET A 1 5.12 44.06 -16.67
CA MET A 1 4.52 42.73 -16.83
C MET A 1 3.13 42.79 -16.24
N ASN A 2 2.11 42.64 -17.07
CA ASN A 2 0.72 42.97 -16.80
C ASN A 2 0.01 41.89 -15.94
N VAL A 3 -0.48 42.31 -14.79
CA VAL A 3 -1.42 41.57 -13.98
C VAL A 3 -2.83 41.91 -14.45
N LYS A 4 -3.55 40.98 -15.08
CA LYS A 4 -4.96 41.15 -15.44
C LYS A 4 -5.84 41.03 -14.18
N LYS A 5 -6.49 42.17 -13.85
CA LYS A 5 -7.62 42.23 -12.90
C LYS A 5 -8.80 41.43 -13.46
N PHE A 6 -9.36 40.52 -12.67
CA PHE A 6 -10.67 39.93 -12.92
C PHE A 6 -11.75 40.87 -12.39
N ASP A 7 -12.63 41.28 -13.29
CA ASP A 7 -13.77 42.18 -13.03
C ASP A 7 -14.98 41.32 -12.64
N ALA A 8 -15.52 41.60 -11.45
CA ALA A 8 -16.67 40.90 -10.88
C ALA A 8 -17.92 41.76 -11.08
N THR A 9 -18.59 41.62 -12.21
CA THR A 9 -19.91 42.21 -12.42
C THR A 9 -20.74 41.33 -13.35
N HIS A 10 -21.67 40.59 -12.79
CA HIS A 10 -23.00 40.29 -13.32
C HIS A 10 -23.72 39.20 -12.51
N ILE A 11 -24.23 39.57 -11.33
CA ILE A 11 -25.32 38.81 -10.70
C ILE A 11 -26.61 39.61 -10.99
N LYS A 12 -27.34 39.21 -12.02
CA LYS A 12 -28.72 39.67 -12.26
C LYS A 12 -29.65 38.90 -11.36
N THR A 13 -30.13 39.61 -10.34
CA THR A 13 -31.20 39.17 -9.46
C THR A 13 -32.52 39.19 -10.25
N LEU A 14 -33.06 38.05 -10.59
CA LEU A 14 -34.41 37.92 -11.13
C LEU A 14 -35.42 38.02 -9.97
N ARG A 15 -35.96 39.21 -9.76
CA ARG A 15 -37.17 39.43 -8.95
C ARG A 15 -38.39 38.99 -9.76
N GLN A 16 -39.06 37.95 -9.34
CA GLN A 16 -40.40 37.61 -9.83
C GLN A 16 -41.44 38.48 -9.13
N PRO A 17 -42.45 39.02 -9.83
CA PRO A 17 -43.49 39.82 -9.22
C PRO A 17 -44.52 38.94 -8.48
N MET A 18 -44.85 39.36 -7.25
CA MET A 18 -45.92 38.75 -6.48
C MET A 18 -47.25 39.07 -7.14
N THR A 19 -47.96 38.08 -7.66
CA THR A 19 -49.35 38.19 -8.10
C THR A 19 -50.25 38.28 -6.86
N LYS A 20 -50.95 39.44 -6.74
CA LYS A 20 -52.02 39.65 -5.76
C LYS A 20 -53.19 38.72 -6.11
N TYR A 21 -53.51 37.81 -5.23
CA TYR A 21 -54.77 37.08 -5.29
C TYR A 21 -55.91 37.97 -4.84
N ARG A 22 -56.82 38.24 -5.77
CA ARG A 22 -58.07 38.97 -5.53
C ARG A 22 -59.11 37.91 -5.16
N TYR A 23 -59.64 37.96 -3.93
CA TYR A 23 -60.76 37.12 -3.52
C TYR A 23 -62.04 37.73 -4.06
N THR A 24 -62.68 37.07 -5.01
CA THR A 24 -64.09 37.31 -5.36
C THR A 24 -64.92 36.28 -4.62
N LEU A 25 -65.78 36.75 -3.71
CA LEU A 25 -66.85 35.95 -3.15
C LEU A 25 -67.91 35.77 -4.26
N LEU A 26 -68.11 34.55 -4.69
CA LEU A 26 -69.32 34.14 -5.42
C LEU A 26 -69.86 32.94 -4.67
N GLU A 27 -71.06 33.17 -4.17
CA GLU A 27 -71.97 32.16 -3.62
C GLU A 27 -72.31 31.11 -4.71
N ASP A 28 -72.52 29.96 -4.16
CA ASP A 28 -73.47 28.92 -4.59
C ASP A 28 -72.95 27.83 -5.53
N THR A 29 -73.35 26.66 -5.12
CA THR A 29 -73.50 25.35 -5.67
C THR A 29 -72.44 24.32 -5.29
N THR A 30 -72.93 23.44 -4.43
CA THR A 30 -72.35 22.17 -3.99
C THR A 30 -71.98 21.28 -5.17
N HIS A 31 -70.70 21.32 -5.56
CA HIS A 31 -70.02 20.20 -6.21
C HIS A 31 -68.90 19.76 -5.30
N ILE A 32 -69.18 18.72 -4.51
CA ILE A 32 -68.15 17.98 -3.83
C ILE A 32 -67.32 17.24 -4.91
N GLU A 33 -66.32 17.91 -5.46
CA GLU A 33 -65.31 17.24 -6.22
C GLU A 33 -64.46 16.45 -5.23
N THR A 34 -64.76 15.16 -5.08
CA THR A 34 -63.91 14.22 -4.38
C THR A 34 -62.59 14.12 -5.18
N GLN A 35 -61.63 14.95 -4.78
CA GLN A 35 -60.26 14.76 -5.25
C GLN A 35 -59.81 13.34 -4.89
N PRO A 36 -59.23 12.58 -5.82
CA PRO A 36 -58.74 11.27 -5.48
C PRO A 36 -57.65 11.46 -4.44
N THR A 37 -57.92 11.01 -3.22
CA THR A 37 -56.91 10.91 -2.16
C THR A 37 -55.77 10.07 -2.69
N GLN A 38 -54.65 10.72 -3.02
CA GLN A 38 -53.41 10.01 -3.32
C GLN A 38 -53.04 9.26 -2.05
N ILE A 39 -53.27 7.94 -2.07
CA ILE A 39 -52.81 7.04 -1.01
C ILE A 39 -51.29 7.06 -1.06
N ARG A 40 -50.68 7.84 -0.19
CA ARG A 40 -49.22 7.80 0.04
C ARG A 40 -48.94 6.53 0.81
N PHE A 41 -48.45 5.52 0.12
CA PHE A 41 -47.91 4.30 0.74
C PHE A 41 -46.66 4.71 1.49
N GLY A 42 -46.76 4.87 2.78
CA GLY A 42 -45.61 5.00 3.68
C GLY A 42 -45.12 3.61 4.06
N PHE A 43 -43.81 3.42 4.12
CA PHE A 43 -43.25 2.19 4.67
C PHE A 43 -43.59 2.04 6.15
N SER A 44 -43.94 0.86 6.58
CA SER A 44 -44.13 0.57 7.98
C SER A 44 -42.78 0.52 8.70
N LEU A 45 -42.75 0.89 9.98
CA LEU A 45 -41.54 0.80 10.80
C LEU A 45 -40.95 -0.62 10.81
N ALA A 46 -41.83 -1.63 10.80
CA ALA A 46 -41.44 -3.04 10.77
C ALA A 46 -40.71 -3.43 9.47
N GLU A 47 -41.20 -2.97 8.30
CA GLU A 47 -40.56 -3.23 7.00
C GLU A 47 -39.15 -2.61 6.95
N VAL A 48 -38.98 -1.38 7.45
CA VAL A 48 -37.68 -0.73 7.49
C VAL A 48 -36.73 -1.46 8.43
N LEU A 49 -37.18 -1.90 9.58
CA LEU A 49 -36.34 -2.64 10.53
C LEU A 49 -35.92 -4.01 9.99
N ILE A 50 -36.83 -4.74 9.33
CA ILE A 50 -36.52 -6.03 8.73
C ILE A 50 -35.52 -5.87 7.58
N THR A 51 -35.74 -4.90 6.69
CA THR A 51 -34.82 -4.66 5.55
C THR A 51 -33.44 -4.23 6.02
N LEU A 52 -33.33 -3.33 6.98
CA LEU A 52 -32.04 -2.93 7.56
C LEU A 52 -31.37 -4.10 8.28
N GLY A 53 -32.14 -4.96 8.96
CA GLY A 53 -31.61 -6.16 9.58
C GLY A 53 -30.98 -7.12 8.57
N ILE A 54 -31.68 -7.42 7.47
CA ILE A 54 -31.18 -8.28 6.39
C ILE A 54 -29.93 -7.68 5.73
N ILE A 55 -29.98 -6.39 5.39
CA ILE A 55 -28.83 -5.69 4.80
C ILE A 55 -27.62 -5.72 5.74
N GLY A 56 -27.86 -5.52 7.04
CA GLY A 56 -26.80 -5.57 8.06
C GLY A 56 -26.11 -6.94 8.12
N ILE A 57 -26.86 -8.02 8.11
CA ILE A 57 -26.30 -9.39 8.14
C ILE A 57 -25.50 -9.70 6.86
N VAL A 58 -26.06 -9.37 5.69
CA VAL A 58 -25.38 -9.59 4.41
C VAL A 58 -24.10 -8.76 4.32
N ALA A 59 -24.15 -7.50 4.72
CA ALA A 59 -22.99 -6.61 4.73
C ALA A 59 -21.89 -7.13 5.68
N ALA A 60 -22.26 -7.57 6.88
CA ALA A 60 -21.31 -8.10 7.85
C ALA A 60 -20.54 -9.33 7.34
N MET A 61 -21.14 -10.18 6.50
CA MET A 61 -20.51 -11.35 5.91
C MET A 61 -19.68 -11.03 4.65
N THR A 62 -20.08 -10.03 3.87
CA THR A 62 -19.48 -9.76 2.55
C THR A 62 -18.36 -8.75 2.60
N ILE A 63 -18.47 -7.70 3.43
CA ILE A 63 -17.49 -6.60 3.49
C ILE A 63 -16.08 -7.09 3.86
N PRO A 64 -15.87 -7.91 4.91
CA PRO A 64 -14.53 -8.35 5.30
C PRO A 64 -13.80 -9.09 4.17
N ASN A 65 -14.49 -9.98 3.45
CA ASN A 65 -13.93 -10.74 2.34
C ASN A 65 -13.55 -9.85 1.15
N LEU A 66 -14.40 -8.86 0.85
CA LEU A 66 -14.15 -7.91 -0.23
C LEU A 66 -12.95 -7.02 0.11
N MET A 67 -12.87 -6.52 1.33
CA MET A 67 -11.77 -5.70 1.81
C MET A 67 -10.43 -6.45 1.76
N ALA A 68 -10.40 -7.71 2.19
CA ALA A 68 -9.20 -8.54 2.13
C ALA A 68 -8.70 -8.73 0.68
N LYS A 69 -9.60 -9.02 -0.26
CA LYS A 69 -9.25 -9.13 -1.68
C LYS A 69 -8.73 -7.82 -2.26
N TYR A 70 -9.40 -6.70 -1.94
CA TYR A 70 -8.98 -5.38 -2.38
C TYR A 70 -7.59 -5.02 -1.84
N GLN A 71 -7.34 -5.26 -0.55
CA GLN A 71 -6.05 -4.99 0.09
C GLN A 71 -4.92 -5.80 -0.55
N LYS A 72 -5.15 -7.11 -0.77
CA LYS A 72 -4.18 -7.97 -1.45
C LYS A 72 -3.83 -7.45 -2.84
N ARG A 73 -4.83 -7.07 -3.65
CA ARG A 73 -4.60 -6.49 -4.98
C ARG A 73 -3.86 -5.16 -4.91
N SER A 74 -4.25 -4.29 -3.99
CA SER A 74 -3.59 -3.00 -3.77
C SER A 74 -2.11 -3.19 -3.39
N ASN A 75 -1.81 -4.11 -2.48
CA ASN A 75 -0.43 -4.39 -2.05
C ASN A 75 0.41 -4.99 -3.19
N ALA A 76 -0.16 -5.86 -4.01
CA ALA A 76 0.52 -6.38 -5.19
C ALA A 76 0.89 -5.26 -6.20
N LEU A 77 -0.01 -4.29 -6.42
CA LEU A 77 0.27 -3.14 -7.28
C LEU A 77 1.32 -2.20 -6.67
N ARG A 78 1.27 -1.99 -5.34
CA ARG A 78 2.31 -1.22 -4.63
C ARG A 78 3.66 -1.90 -4.73
N TRP A 79 3.72 -3.22 -4.60
CA TRP A 79 4.95 -3.98 -4.79
C TRP A 79 5.54 -3.80 -6.19
N ARG A 80 4.73 -3.89 -7.23
CA ARG A 80 5.20 -3.63 -8.60
C ARG A 80 5.79 -2.24 -8.77
N LYS A 81 5.11 -1.23 -8.20
CA LYS A 81 5.61 0.14 -8.22
C LYS A 81 6.94 0.26 -7.45
N ALA A 82 7.03 -0.34 -6.28
CA ALA A 82 8.25 -0.36 -5.47
C ALA A 82 9.40 -1.03 -6.23
N TYR A 83 9.15 -2.22 -6.78
CA TYR A 83 10.13 -2.96 -7.58
C TYR A 83 10.63 -2.16 -8.78
N ALA A 84 9.74 -1.52 -9.52
CA ALA A 84 10.11 -0.65 -10.63
C ALA A 84 10.96 0.54 -10.15
N THR A 85 10.62 1.14 -9.02
CA THR A 85 11.39 2.26 -8.44
C THR A 85 12.78 1.82 -8.00
N ILE A 86 12.91 0.67 -7.35
CA ILE A 86 14.20 0.10 -6.93
C ILE A 86 15.06 -0.23 -8.17
N THR A 87 14.46 -0.89 -9.16
CA THR A 87 15.16 -1.22 -10.42
C THR A 87 15.63 0.04 -11.15
N GLN A 88 14.82 1.09 -11.17
CA GLN A 88 15.19 2.37 -11.76
C GLN A 88 16.34 3.04 -10.98
N ALA A 89 16.30 3.02 -9.66
CA ALA A 89 17.38 3.56 -8.83
C ALA A 89 18.71 2.87 -9.14
N VAL A 90 18.72 1.54 -9.23
CA VAL A 90 19.93 0.75 -9.58
C VAL A 90 20.42 1.07 -10.99
N LYS A 91 19.52 1.27 -11.96
CA LYS A 91 19.92 1.69 -13.31
C LYS A 91 20.53 3.09 -13.34
N LEU A 92 19.98 4.03 -12.59
CA LEU A 92 20.58 5.37 -12.46
C LEU A 92 21.95 5.30 -11.82
N MET A 93 22.18 4.46 -10.81
CA MET A 93 23.50 4.23 -10.24
C MET A 93 24.49 3.72 -11.30
N GLN A 94 24.05 2.83 -12.19
CA GLN A 94 24.85 2.31 -13.29
C GLN A 94 25.15 3.39 -14.33
N GLU A 95 24.16 4.20 -14.74
CA GLU A 95 24.31 5.28 -15.70
C GLU A 95 25.22 6.41 -15.19
N ASP A 96 25.14 6.72 -13.90
CA ASP A 96 25.97 7.71 -13.24
C ASP A 96 27.37 7.17 -12.87
N GLU A 97 27.69 5.95 -13.26
CA GLU A 97 28.93 5.25 -12.90
C GLU A 97 29.18 5.22 -11.38
N THR A 98 28.11 5.26 -10.58
CA THR A 98 28.19 5.25 -9.13
C THR A 98 28.41 3.80 -8.67
N PRO A 99 29.56 3.46 -8.06
CA PRO A 99 29.83 2.11 -7.66
C PRO A 99 28.89 1.69 -6.52
N ILE A 100 28.25 0.53 -6.70
CA ILE A 100 27.55 -0.11 -5.58
C ILE A 100 28.63 -0.73 -4.69
N PRO A 101 28.64 -0.38 -3.36
CA PRO A 101 29.67 -0.89 -2.48
C PRO A 101 29.65 -2.42 -2.36
N SER A 102 30.79 -3.03 -2.18
CA SER A 102 30.94 -4.47 -1.89
C SER A 102 31.02 -4.68 -0.38
N SER A 103 30.45 -5.78 0.11
CA SER A 103 30.57 -6.14 1.52
C SER A 103 32.04 -6.35 1.97
N ARG A 104 32.94 -6.62 1.03
CA ARG A 104 34.38 -6.79 1.29
C ARG A 104 35.09 -5.47 1.63
N ASP A 105 34.47 -4.32 1.32
CA ASP A 105 35.05 -3.00 1.54
C ASP A 105 34.77 -2.47 2.96
N PHE A 106 34.01 -3.22 3.78
CA PHE A 106 33.56 -2.82 5.11
C PHE A 106 34.03 -3.78 6.19
N SER A 107 34.25 -3.26 7.38
CA SER A 107 34.67 -4.05 8.55
C SER A 107 33.51 -4.83 9.17
N THR A 108 32.28 -4.31 9.03
CA THR A 108 31.06 -4.93 9.55
C THR A 108 29.99 -4.99 8.47
N GLN A 109 29.07 -5.93 8.62
CA GLN A 109 27.90 -6.02 7.73
C GLN A 109 26.97 -4.79 7.91
N ASP A 110 26.83 -4.31 9.13
CA ASP A 110 26.00 -3.14 9.45
C ASP A 110 26.47 -1.89 8.69
N ASP A 111 27.80 -1.63 8.65
CA ASP A 111 28.37 -0.51 7.91
C ASP A 111 28.10 -0.62 6.40
N TYR A 112 28.22 -1.83 5.86
CA TYR A 112 27.92 -2.12 4.45
C TYR A 112 26.45 -1.85 4.13
N GLU A 113 25.53 -2.37 4.93
CA GLU A 113 24.08 -2.19 4.74
C GLU A 113 23.68 -0.73 4.86
N TYR A 114 24.25 0.01 5.82
CA TYR A 114 24.02 1.43 5.96
C TYR A 114 24.55 2.24 4.77
N ALA A 115 25.71 1.87 4.24
CA ALA A 115 26.25 2.48 3.02
C ALA A 115 25.34 2.24 1.82
N LEU A 116 24.82 1.00 1.66
CA LEU A 116 23.81 0.69 0.63
C LEU A 116 22.53 1.51 0.82
N ALA A 117 22.00 1.56 2.05
CA ALA A 117 20.81 2.33 2.35
C ALA A 117 21.01 3.82 2.03
N THR A 118 22.15 4.37 2.40
CA THR A 118 22.54 5.75 2.08
C THR A 118 22.64 5.97 0.57
N LEU A 119 23.19 5.01 -0.18
CA LEU A 119 23.26 5.10 -1.64
C LEU A 119 21.87 5.11 -2.26
N PHE A 120 21.00 4.19 -1.88
CA PHE A 120 19.61 4.19 -2.35
C PHE A 120 18.86 5.48 -2.02
N SER A 121 19.13 6.10 -0.86
CA SER A 121 18.48 7.36 -0.47
C SER A 121 18.79 8.52 -1.40
N LYS A 122 19.92 8.50 -2.11
CA LYS A 122 20.28 9.51 -3.12
C LYS A 122 19.47 9.38 -4.41
N HIS A 123 18.97 8.19 -4.71
CA HIS A 123 18.22 7.88 -5.93
C HIS A 123 16.73 7.62 -5.68
N MET A 124 16.29 7.62 -4.42
CA MET A 124 14.90 7.40 -4.02
C MET A 124 14.42 8.51 -3.08
N LYS A 125 13.13 8.83 -3.13
CA LYS A 125 12.54 9.83 -2.22
C LYS A 125 12.32 9.22 -0.84
N THR A 126 13.22 9.51 0.09
CA THR A 126 13.21 8.99 1.46
C THR A 126 12.90 10.08 2.48
N SER A 127 12.33 9.71 3.61
CA SER A 127 12.14 10.57 4.79
C SER A 127 13.18 10.31 5.87
N ALA A 128 13.71 9.08 5.95
CA ALA A 128 14.75 8.69 6.89
C ALA A 128 15.60 7.55 6.32
N VAL A 129 16.86 7.48 6.77
CA VAL A 129 17.79 6.37 6.57
C VAL A 129 18.29 5.96 7.94
N CYS A 130 18.19 4.69 8.27
CA CYS A 130 18.39 4.18 9.61
C CYS A 130 19.37 3.03 9.62
N HIS A 131 20.23 3.03 10.64
CA HIS A 131 21.17 1.93 10.89
C HIS A 131 20.44 0.66 11.31
N SER A 132 21.10 -0.45 11.14
CA SER A 132 20.74 -1.73 11.72
C SER A 132 20.40 -1.59 13.20
N HIS A 133 19.35 -2.26 13.64
CA HIS A 133 18.82 -2.23 15.01
C HIS A 133 18.30 -0.87 15.52
N LYS A 134 18.48 0.24 14.79
CA LYS A 134 18.07 1.59 15.20
C LYS A 134 16.91 2.19 14.39
N TYR A 135 16.25 1.39 13.59
CA TYR A 135 15.23 1.89 12.66
C TYR A 135 14.02 2.57 13.34
N VAL A 136 13.77 2.28 14.61
CA VAL A 136 12.76 2.99 15.41
C VAL A 136 13.33 4.27 15.99
N GLU A 137 14.53 4.22 16.56
CA GLU A 137 15.17 5.36 17.20
C GLU A 137 15.48 6.48 16.21
N GLU A 138 15.89 6.11 15.01
CA GLU A 138 16.26 7.03 13.92
C GLU A 138 15.07 7.40 13.02
N GLY A 139 13.86 6.96 13.34
CA GLY A 139 12.61 7.43 12.74
C GLY A 139 12.18 6.76 11.45
N CYS A 140 12.73 5.59 11.10
CA CYS A 140 12.25 4.81 9.94
C CYS A 140 10.87 4.18 10.20
N ALA A 141 10.58 3.82 11.44
CA ALA A 141 9.26 3.37 11.85
C ALA A 141 8.93 3.91 13.26
N PRO A 142 7.64 4.14 13.59
CA PRO A 142 7.25 4.71 14.88
C PRO A 142 7.45 3.74 16.05
N LYS A 143 7.50 2.44 15.76
CA LYS A 143 7.72 1.36 16.74
C LYS A 143 8.14 0.09 16.00
N ALA A 144 8.78 -0.81 16.73
CA ALA A 144 8.99 -2.18 16.27
C ALA A 144 7.66 -2.91 16.03
N TYR A 145 7.59 -3.74 15.03
CA TYR A 145 6.39 -4.50 14.72
C TYR A 145 6.74 -5.92 14.23
N PRO A 146 5.96 -6.93 14.67
CA PRO A 146 6.25 -8.31 14.34
C PRO A 146 5.99 -8.58 12.86
N MET A 147 6.82 -9.42 12.28
CA MET A 147 6.68 -9.96 10.93
C MET A 147 6.04 -11.37 11.00
N TYR A 148 5.21 -11.67 10.03
CA TYR A 148 4.57 -12.97 9.89
C TYR A 148 4.95 -13.64 8.58
N SER A 149 5.09 -14.97 8.59
CA SER A 149 5.18 -15.76 7.37
C SER A 149 3.83 -15.83 6.66
N PHE A 150 3.81 -16.27 5.42
CA PHE A 150 2.58 -16.30 4.61
C PHE A 150 1.52 -17.26 5.17
N ASP A 151 1.92 -18.32 5.85
CA ASP A 151 1.03 -19.25 6.57
C ASP A 151 0.49 -18.67 7.90
N GLY A 152 0.95 -17.49 8.32
CA GLY A 152 0.49 -16.77 9.51
C GLY A 152 1.30 -17.03 10.78
N ARG A 153 2.38 -17.80 10.73
CA ARG A 153 3.27 -17.98 11.88
C ARG A 153 4.03 -16.69 12.16
N LYS A 154 4.08 -16.27 13.43
CA LYS A 154 4.91 -15.15 13.86
C LYS A 154 6.38 -15.51 13.69
N MET A 155 7.14 -14.61 13.10
CA MET A 155 8.59 -14.78 12.99
C MET A 155 9.29 -14.39 14.28
N SER A 156 10.50 -14.89 14.47
CA SER A 156 11.29 -14.59 15.67
C SER A 156 11.70 -13.12 15.76
N ASN A 157 11.92 -12.49 14.62
CA ASN A 157 12.44 -11.12 14.53
C ASN A 157 11.37 -10.17 13.99
N ASP A 158 11.42 -8.93 14.43
CA ASP A 158 10.68 -7.83 13.83
C ASP A 158 11.31 -7.42 12.48
N LEU A 159 10.62 -6.58 11.71
CA LEU A 159 11.02 -6.27 10.34
C LEU A 159 12.44 -5.70 10.22
N GLY A 160 12.80 -4.74 11.05
CA GLY A 160 14.12 -4.12 11.03
C GLY A 160 15.23 -4.95 11.71
N GLU A 161 14.87 -6.08 12.30
CA GLU A 161 15.81 -7.01 12.97
C GLU A 161 15.96 -8.33 12.22
N TRP A 162 15.45 -8.38 10.98
CA TRP A 162 15.54 -9.57 10.15
C TRP A 162 17.01 -9.86 9.80
N GLY A 163 17.40 -11.13 9.86
CA GLY A 163 18.75 -11.56 9.50
C GLY A 163 19.87 -11.19 10.51
N GLY A 164 19.54 -10.62 11.66
CA GLY A 164 20.52 -10.14 12.64
C GLY A 164 20.65 -8.63 12.68
N GLY A 165 19.81 -7.94 11.95
CA GLY A 165 19.73 -6.51 11.75
C GLY A 165 19.60 -6.19 10.28
N ALA A 166 19.11 -5.03 9.97
CA ALA A 166 19.01 -4.52 8.61
C ALA A 166 18.99 -3.00 8.63
N SER A 167 19.75 -2.37 7.76
CA SER A 167 19.65 -0.91 7.59
C SER A 167 18.43 -0.58 6.74
N CYS A 168 17.65 0.40 7.19
CA CYS A 168 16.32 0.66 6.61
C CYS A 168 16.19 2.07 6.04
N LEU A 169 15.31 2.22 5.05
CA LEU A 169 14.87 3.50 4.49
C LEU A 169 13.36 3.62 4.63
N SER A 170 12.91 4.70 5.24
CA SER A 170 11.51 5.10 5.18
C SER A 170 11.27 5.92 3.92
N LEU A 171 10.31 5.52 3.09
CA LEU A 171 10.01 6.21 1.83
C LEU A 171 8.89 7.23 2.01
N LEU A 172 8.97 8.34 1.31
CA LEU A 172 7.88 9.34 1.27
C LEU A 172 6.56 8.77 0.72
N SER A 173 6.62 7.65 0.00
CA SER A 173 5.42 6.91 -0.45
C SER A 173 4.73 6.09 0.63
N GLY A 174 5.29 6.03 1.85
CA GLY A 174 4.77 5.30 3.00
C GLY A 174 5.24 3.85 3.13
N GLY A 175 6.14 3.38 2.26
CA GLY A 175 6.76 2.06 2.36
C GLY A 175 8.03 2.09 3.21
N LEU A 176 8.42 0.92 3.73
CA LEU A 176 9.69 0.70 4.41
C LEU A 176 10.52 -0.29 3.61
N MET A 177 11.74 0.08 3.27
CA MET A 177 12.71 -0.78 2.61
C MET A 177 13.86 -1.05 3.56
N CYS A 178 14.19 -2.32 3.79
CA CYS A 178 15.32 -2.73 4.62
C CYS A 178 16.29 -3.58 3.81
N LEU A 179 17.56 -3.42 4.08
CA LEU A 179 18.67 -4.07 3.40
C LEU A 179 19.39 -4.97 4.41
N ASP A 180 19.46 -6.26 4.09
CA ASP A 180 20.24 -7.26 4.82
C ASP A 180 21.15 -7.92 3.79
N ALA A 181 22.43 -7.61 3.86
CA ALA A 181 23.40 -7.91 2.80
C ALA A 181 22.87 -7.47 1.41
N ASN A 182 22.71 -8.39 0.47
CA ASN A 182 22.18 -8.12 -0.86
C ASN A 182 20.67 -8.36 -0.97
N ILE A 183 20.00 -8.65 0.14
CA ILE A 183 18.56 -8.89 0.17
C ILE A 183 17.85 -7.57 0.48
N ILE A 184 16.90 -7.23 -0.38
CA ILE A 184 16.02 -6.10 -0.20
C ILE A 184 14.70 -6.63 0.33
N LEU A 185 14.33 -6.24 1.53
CA LEU A 185 13.02 -6.47 2.12
C LEU A 185 12.22 -5.17 1.96
N PHE A 186 11.01 -5.29 1.46
CA PHE A 186 10.16 -4.14 1.21
C PHE A 186 8.75 -4.36 1.78
N ASP A 187 8.38 -3.53 2.76
CA ASP A 187 7.02 -3.43 3.25
C ASP A 187 6.31 -2.31 2.47
N VAL A 188 5.30 -2.67 1.68
CA VAL A 188 4.65 -1.75 0.73
C VAL A 188 3.66 -0.79 1.37
N ASN A 189 3.24 -1.08 2.61
CA ASN A 189 2.30 -0.25 3.37
C ASN A 189 2.91 0.26 4.68
N GLY A 190 4.22 0.09 4.85
CA GLY A 190 4.98 0.45 6.03
C GLY A 190 4.56 -0.39 7.25
N TYR A 191 4.44 0.23 8.41
CA TYR A 191 4.07 -0.47 9.66
C TYR A 191 2.59 -0.82 9.80
N SER A 192 1.79 -0.66 8.74
CA SER A 192 0.38 -1.05 8.73
C SER A 192 0.24 -2.56 8.58
N LYS A 193 -0.69 -3.15 9.34
CA LYS A 193 -0.95 -4.60 9.23
C LYS A 193 -1.37 -4.99 7.80
N PRO A 194 -1.09 -6.24 7.39
CA PRO A 194 -0.84 -7.43 8.22
C PRO A 194 0.63 -7.69 8.56
N ASN A 195 1.63 -6.99 7.98
CA ASN A 195 3.08 -7.22 8.14
C ASN A 195 3.45 -8.68 7.82
N LYS A 196 3.02 -9.14 6.67
CA LYS A 196 3.03 -10.54 6.32
C LYS A 196 3.72 -10.77 4.97
N ARG A 197 4.67 -11.71 4.95
CA ARG A 197 5.36 -12.08 3.72
C ARG A 197 4.36 -12.51 2.66
N GLY A 198 4.54 -12.02 1.44
CA GLY A 198 3.67 -12.32 0.31
C GLY A 198 2.30 -11.63 0.31
N GLU A 199 1.97 -10.84 1.35
CA GLU A 199 0.78 -9.99 1.37
C GLU A 199 1.11 -8.50 1.29
N ASP A 200 2.05 -8.02 2.11
CA ASP A 200 2.54 -6.63 2.13
C ASP A 200 4.06 -6.55 2.26
N ILE A 201 4.73 -7.63 2.67
CA ILE A 201 6.18 -7.73 2.73
C ILE A 201 6.68 -8.59 1.57
N PHE A 202 7.57 -8.01 0.77
CA PHE A 202 8.14 -8.62 -0.43
C PHE A 202 9.67 -8.56 -0.39
N PHE A 203 10.30 -9.41 -1.20
CA PHE A 203 11.74 -9.55 -1.24
C PHE A 203 12.28 -9.45 -2.65
N ALA A 204 13.43 -8.81 -2.78
CA ALA A 204 14.25 -8.83 -3.99
C ALA A 204 15.70 -9.05 -3.61
N ILE A 205 16.51 -9.41 -4.61
CA ILE A 205 17.95 -9.59 -4.48
C ILE A 205 18.62 -8.53 -5.35
N LEU A 206 19.59 -7.86 -4.78
CA LEU A 206 20.47 -6.94 -5.49
C LEU A 206 21.73 -7.69 -5.95
N ASP A 207 21.89 -7.79 -7.25
CA ASP A 207 23.11 -8.21 -7.88
C ASP A 207 23.99 -6.96 -8.08
N THR A 208 24.94 -6.77 -7.16
CA THR A 208 25.76 -5.56 -7.11
C THR A 208 26.78 -5.47 -8.25
N GLU A 209 27.22 -6.63 -8.77
CA GLU A 209 28.19 -6.68 -9.87
C GLU A 209 27.56 -6.34 -11.22
N ASN A 210 26.31 -6.81 -11.42
CA ASN A 210 25.60 -6.63 -12.69
C ASN A 210 24.58 -5.49 -12.67
N TYR A 211 24.41 -4.77 -11.56
CA TYR A 211 23.41 -3.71 -11.39
C TYR A 211 21.98 -4.19 -11.70
N VAL A 212 21.63 -5.37 -11.19
CA VAL A 212 20.33 -6.00 -11.45
C VAL A 212 19.60 -6.28 -10.14
N VAL A 213 18.30 -5.96 -10.12
CA VAL A 213 17.40 -6.35 -9.04
C VAL A 213 16.53 -7.51 -9.53
N ARG A 214 16.41 -8.57 -8.74
CA ARG A 214 15.61 -9.76 -9.07
C ARG A 214 14.59 -10.01 -7.96
N PRO A 215 13.28 -10.19 -8.27
CA PRO A 215 12.31 -10.59 -7.25
C PRO A 215 12.58 -12.04 -6.82
N THR A 216 12.43 -12.34 -5.53
CA THR A 216 12.67 -13.69 -5.02
C THR A 216 11.66 -14.69 -5.54
N LYS A 217 12.12 -15.86 -6.00
CA LYS A 217 11.28 -16.97 -6.49
C LYS A 217 10.96 -18.02 -5.43
N GLY A 218 11.78 -18.12 -4.42
CA GLY A 218 11.64 -19.12 -3.36
C GLY A 218 12.63 -18.87 -2.25
N TYR A 219 12.59 -19.74 -1.25
CA TYR A 219 13.48 -19.70 -0.10
C TYR A 219 13.71 -21.13 0.35
N LYS A 220 14.96 -21.49 0.55
CA LYS A 220 15.35 -22.75 1.15
C LYS A 220 15.64 -22.48 2.64
N GLU A 221 15.05 -23.24 3.53
CA GLU A 221 15.39 -23.16 4.95
C GLU A 221 16.88 -23.49 5.13
N GLY A 222 17.62 -22.57 5.75
CA GLY A 222 19.03 -22.71 6.06
C GLY A 222 19.85 -21.52 5.52
N TRP A 223 20.55 -20.86 6.43
CA TRP A 223 21.52 -19.82 6.09
C TRP A 223 22.78 -20.50 5.58
N GLY A 224 22.96 -20.50 4.26
CA GLY A 224 24.22 -20.89 3.62
C GLY A 224 25.17 -19.68 3.47
N PRO A 225 26.38 -19.87 2.92
CA PRO A 225 27.23 -18.78 2.48
C PRO A 225 26.46 -17.81 1.56
N ALA A 226 26.88 -16.55 1.49
CA ALA A 226 26.18 -15.49 0.76
C ALA A 226 25.80 -15.87 -0.69
N ASP A 227 26.66 -16.64 -1.37
CA ASP A 227 26.42 -17.11 -2.73
C ASP A 227 25.31 -18.17 -2.81
N ASP A 228 25.22 -19.05 -1.80
CA ASP A 228 24.15 -20.05 -1.71
C ASP A 228 22.79 -19.42 -1.41
N VAL A 229 22.76 -18.34 -0.65
CA VAL A 229 21.53 -17.56 -0.38
C VAL A 229 21.00 -16.93 -1.67
N LEU A 230 21.86 -16.31 -2.47
CA LEU A 230 21.48 -15.73 -3.77
C LEU A 230 20.91 -16.80 -4.70
N VAL A 231 21.58 -17.95 -4.78
CA VAL A 231 21.15 -19.08 -5.62
C VAL A 231 19.83 -19.67 -5.13
N SER A 232 19.64 -19.83 -3.81
CA SER A 232 18.42 -20.43 -3.26
C SER A 232 17.20 -19.49 -3.36
N LEU A 233 17.39 -18.18 -3.24
CA LEU A 233 16.33 -17.19 -3.41
C LEU A 233 15.94 -16.96 -4.88
N THR A 234 16.83 -17.27 -5.83
CA THR A 234 16.53 -17.22 -7.27
C THR A 234 16.00 -18.54 -7.83
N LYS A 235 16.25 -19.67 -7.13
CA LYS A 235 15.70 -20.98 -7.47
C LYS A 235 14.37 -21.18 -6.76
N GLY A 236 13.37 -21.58 -7.45
CA GLY A 236 12.00 -21.82 -6.99
C GLY A 236 11.07 -21.67 -8.16
N ASP A 237 9.85 -22.11 -8.01
CA ASP A 237 8.82 -22.03 -9.05
C ASP A 237 8.16 -20.65 -9.14
N GLY A 238 8.48 -19.76 -8.20
CA GLY A 238 7.85 -18.43 -8.10
C GLY A 238 6.37 -18.48 -7.77
N SER A 239 5.90 -19.60 -7.22
CA SER A 239 4.50 -19.73 -6.81
C SER A 239 4.21 -18.88 -5.56
N CYS A 240 2.96 -18.47 -5.42
CA CYS A 240 2.49 -17.73 -4.26
C CYS A 240 1.40 -18.54 -3.54
N ASN A 241 1.82 -19.65 -2.92
CA ASN A 241 0.94 -20.58 -2.22
C ASN A 241 0.93 -20.32 -0.72
N LYS A 242 -0.23 -20.47 -0.09
CA LYS A 242 -0.38 -20.29 1.36
C LYS A 242 0.39 -21.32 2.21
N THR A 243 0.85 -22.40 1.61
CA THR A 243 1.70 -23.42 2.23
C THR A 243 3.16 -23.02 2.28
N ASP A 244 3.55 -21.98 1.52
CA ASP A 244 4.91 -21.48 1.45
C ASP A 244 5.12 -20.32 2.45
N ASN A 245 6.37 -19.94 2.65
CA ASN A 245 6.73 -18.82 3.52
C ASN A 245 6.40 -17.43 2.93
N GLY A 246 5.93 -17.38 1.67
CA GLY A 246 5.53 -16.17 0.95
C GLY A 246 6.61 -15.48 0.13
N ASN A 247 7.84 -15.99 0.13
CA ASN A 247 8.94 -15.36 -0.64
C ASN A 247 8.70 -15.43 -2.15
N GLY A 248 8.14 -16.54 -2.66
CA GLY A 248 7.78 -16.70 -4.07
C GLY A 248 6.75 -15.70 -4.58
N CYS A 249 5.94 -15.15 -3.69
CA CYS A 249 4.95 -14.12 -4.03
C CYS A 249 5.59 -12.88 -4.65
N SER A 250 6.83 -12.55 -4.30
CA SER A 250 7.57 -11.42 -4.88
C SER A 250 7.71 -11.57 -6.39
N TYR A 251 8.12 -12.73 -6.86
CA TYR A 251 8.22 -13.05 -8.28
C TYR A 251 6.84 -13.16 -8.93
N PHE A 252 5.91 -13.84 -8.26
CA PHE A 252 4.57 -14.08 -8.77
C PHE A 252 3.86 -12.77 -9.14
N TYR A 253 3.86 -11.78 -8.25
CA TYR A 253 3.18 -10.52 -8.50
C TYR A 253 3.89 -9.60 -9.50
N ILE A 254 5.16 -9.80 -9.80
CA ILE A 254 5.83 -9.08 -10.88
C ILE A 254 5.40 -9.63 -12.24
N HIS A 255 5.28 -10.94 -12.38
CA HIS A 255 5.06 -11.61 -13.68
C HIS A 255 3.59 -11.94 -13.95
N ASN A 256 2.77 -12.12 -12.91
CA ASN A 256 1.36 -12.43 -13.04
C ASN A 256 0.50 -11.28 -12.50
N LEU A 257 -0.42 -10.80 -13.32
CA LEU A 257 -1.45 -9.86 -12.86
C LEU A 257 -2.47 -10.62 -12.01
N PRO A 258 -2.82 -10.12 -10.81
CA PRO A 258 -3.98 -10.63 -10.09
C PRO A 258 -5.27 -10.21 -10.78
#